data_9cac266a9e3f9143cf965d78a9a68c37
#
_entry.id   9cac266a9e3f9143cf965d78a9a68c37
#
_cell.length_a   1.000
_cell.length_b   1.000
_cell.length_c   1.000
_cell.angle_alpha   90.00
_cell.angle_beta   90.00
_cell.angle_gamma   90.00
#
_symmetry.space_group_name_H-M   'P 1'
#
loop_
_entity.id
_entity.type
_entity.pdbx_description
1 polymer ?
#
loop_
_entity_poly.entity_id
_entity_poly.type
_entity_poly.pdbx_seq_one_letter_code
_entity_poly.pdbx_strand_id
1 'polypeptide(L)'
;GVPVQCRSVDSIIKKNGCTYIKYDVEGADKQALLGSIKTIRNFNPKICTALYHRAYDILDLPLMINAIKSNYKMYLRQYPYYPCWETNLFCTK
;
A
#
# COMPACT_ATOMS: atom_id res chain seq x y z
N GLY A 1 -27.18 1.89 4.16
CA GLY A 1 -26.06 2.27 3.32
C GLY A 1 -26.17 1.78 1.89
N VAL A 2 -25.33 2.29 1.02
CA VAL A 2 -25.29 1.87 -0.37
C VAL A 2 -24.34 0.66 -0.50
N PRO A 3 -24.78 -0.44 -1.13
CA PRO A 3 -23.88 -1.56 -1.35
C PRO A 3 -22.77 -1.19 -2.31
N VAL A 4 -21.51 -1.56 -1.95
CA VAL A 4 -20.33 -1.28 -2.75
C VAL A 4 -19.64 -2.61 -3.08
N GLN A 5 -19.30 -2.79 -4.35
CA GLN A 5 -18.59 -3.99 -4.77
C GLN A 5 -17.12 -3.90 -4.39
N CYS A 6 -16.63 -4.89 -3.65
CA CYS A 6 -15.22 -4.99 -3.29
C CYS A 6 -14.49 -5.84 -4.32
N ARG A 7 -13.38 -5.30 -4.86
CA ARG A 7 -12.55 -6.00 -5.84
C ARG A 7 -11.08 -5.81 -5.52
N SER A 8 -10.27 -6.82 -5.77
CA SER A 8 -8.83 -6.70 -5.60
C SER A 8 -8.20 -5.84 -6.71
N VAL A 9 -7.08 -5.22 -6.41
CA VAL A 9 -6.31 -4.45 -7.40
C VAL A 9 -5.93 -5.35 -8.57
N ASP A 10 -5.47 -6.56 -8.30
CA ASP A 10 -5.09 -7.51 -9.34
C ASP A 10 -6.23 -7.81 -10.30
N SER A 11 -7.46 -7.90 -9.80
CA SER A 11 -8.62 -8.18 -10.63
C SER A 11 -9.02 -7.00 -11.54
N ILE A 12 -8.68 -5.78 -11.14
CA ILE A 12 -8.98 -4.57 -11.90
C ILE A 12 -7.88 -4.26 -12.92
N ILE A 13 -6.63 -4.33 -12.50
CA ILE A 13 -5.47 -3.93 -13.32
C ILE A 13 -5.18 -4.94 -14.41
N LYS A 14 -5.11 -6.23 -14.05
CA LYS A 14 -4.80 -7.33 -14.98
C LYS A 14 -3.53 -7.03 -15.80
N LYS A 15 -3.66 -6.88 -17.12
CA LYS A 15 -2.54 -6.62 -18.03
C LYS A 15 -2.36 -5.14 -18.37
N ASN A 16 -3.19 -4.26 -17.85
CA ASN A 16 -3.19 -2.84 -18.22
C ASN A 16 -1.99 -2.05 -17.71
N GLY A 17 -1.33 -2.55 -16.68
CA GLY A 17 -0.17 -1.88 -16.10
C GLY A 17 -0.54 -0.92 -14.98
N CYS A 18 0.44 -0.63 -14.13
CA CYS A 18 0.27 0.24 -12.98
C CYS A 18 1.60 0.89 -12.65
N THR A 19 1.60 2.22 -12.48
CA THR A 19 2.82 2.98 -12.15
C THR A 19 2.82 3.50 -10.72
N TYR A 20 1.66 3.64 -10.09
CA TYR A 20 1.52 4.19 -8.75
C TYR A 20 0.29 3.62 -8.06
N ILE A 21 0.44 3.24 -6.79
CA ILE A 21 -0.68 2.81 -5.96
C ILE A 21 -0.61 3.55 -4.62
N LYS A 22 -1.71 4.16 -4.22
CA LYS A 22 -1.86 4.74 -2.90
C LYS A 22 -2.87 3.93 -2.10
N TYR A 23 -2.47 3.49 -0.92
CA TYR A 23 -3.35 2.79 0.01
C TYR A 23 -3.68 3.71 1.18
N ASP A 24 -4.96 3.95 1.39
CA ASP A 24 -5.48 4.71 2.53
C ASP A 24 -6.89 4.19 2.82
N VAL A 25 -6.96 2.93 3.25
CA VAL A 25 -8.23 2.21 3.41
C VAL A 25 -8.56 1.91 4.87
N GLU A 26 -8.11 2.78 5.75
CA GLU A 26 -8.49 2.82 7.16
C GLU A 26 -8.45 1.46 7.87
N GLY A 27 -7.27 0.83 7.85
CA GLY A 27 -7.05 -0.44 8.53
C GLY A 27 -7.21 -1.68 7.66
N ALA A 28 -7.67 -1.54 6.41
CA ALA A 28 -7.74 -2.65 5.45
C ALA A 28 -6.54 -2.69 4.51
N ASP A 29 -5.45 -2.00 4.84
CA ASP A 29 -4.25 -1.89 3.99
C ASP A 29 -3.60 -3.24 3.73
N LYS A 30 -3.60 -4.11 4.73
CA LYS A 30 -3.01 -5.45 4.63
C LYS A 30 -3.74 -6.30 3.59
N GLN A 31 -5.08 -6.33 3.65
CA GLN A 31 -5.89 -7.04 2.67
C GLN A 31 -5.76 -6.42 1.28
N ALA A 32 -5.69 -5.08 1.21
CA ALA A 32 -5.50 -4.38 -0.06
C ALA A 32 -4.16 -4.75 -0.69
N LEU A 33 -3.09 -4.86 0.10
CA LEU A 33 -1.78 -5.33 -0.37
C LEU A 33 -1.83 -6.76 -0.87
N LEU A 34 -2.50 -7.65 -0.13
CA LEU A 34 -2.66 -9.05 -0.57
C LEU A 34 -3.39 -9.13 -1.90
N GLY A 35 -4.35 -8.26 -2.15
CA GLY A 35 -5.06 -8.17 -3.42
C GLY A 35 -4.27 -7.50 -4.54
N SER A 36 -3.04 -7.08 -4.29
CA SER A 36 -2.19 -6.37 -5.25
C SER A 36 -0.90 -7.12 -5.59
N ILE A 37 -0.73 -8.35 -5.12
CA ILE A 37 0.54 -9.08 -5.24
C ILE A 37 1.00 -9.20 -6.69
N LYS A 38 0.11 -9.59 -7.60
CA LYS A 38 0.46 -9.76 -9.01
C LYS A 38 0.79 -8.43 -9.67
N THR A 39 0.03 -7.39 -9.38
CA THR A 39 0.24 -6.05 -9.89
C THR A 39 1.61 -5.51 -9.45
N ILE A 40 1.95 -5.67 -8.18
CA ILE A 40 3.25 -5.21 -7.65
C ILE A 40 4.39 -5.98 -8.29
N ARG A 41 4.29 -7.30 -8.39
CA ARG A 41 5.33 -8.13 -8.99
C ARG A 41 5.54 -7.86 -10.46
N ASN A 42 4.46 -7.66 -11.22
CA ASN A 42 4.53 -7.54 -12.67
C ASN A 42 4.89 -6.14 -13.13
N PHE A 43 4.43 -5.10 -12.45
CA PHE A 43 4.57 -3.72 -12.92
C PHE A 43 5.47 -2.86 -12.05
N ASN A 44 5.80 -3.32 -10.84
CA ASN A 44 6.71 -2.62 -9.93
C ASN A 44 6.33 -1.14 -9.70
N PRO A 45 5.05 -0.86 -9.37
CA PRO A 45 4.58 0.51 -9.20
C PRO A 45 5.21 1.17 -7.99
N LYS A 46 5.26 2.50 -7.96
CA LYS A 46 5.53 3.25 -6.74
C LYS A 46 4.37 3.06 -5.78
N ILE A 47 4.65 2.90 -4.50
CA ILE A 47 3.63 2.63 -3.49
C ILE A 47 3.68 3.70 -2.41
N CYS A 48 2.51 4.19 -2.02
CA CYS A 48 2.33 5.02 -0.84
C CYS A 48 1.25 4.38 0.02
N THR A 49 1.57 4.07 1.27
CA THR A 49 0.60 3.48 2.19
C THR A 49 0.64 4.16 3.55
N ALA A 50 -0.54 4.37 4.13
CA ALA A 50 -0.68 4.93 5.46
C ALA A 50 -0.30 3.89 6.52
N LEU A 51 0.40 4.31 7.56
CA LEU A 51 0.85 3.44 8.65
C LEU A 51 0.21 3.75 10.00
N TYR A 52 -0.71 4.70 10.04
CA TYR A 52 -1.23 5.21 11.32
C TYR A 52 -2.50 4.54 11.82
N HIS A 53 -3.08 3.64 11.02
CA HIS A 53 -4.37 3.02 11.39
C HIS A 53 -4.22 1.92 12.45
N ARG A 54 -3.07 1.24 12.50
CA ARG A 54 -2.79 0.18 13.47
C ARG A 54 -1.35 0.29 13.97
N ALA A 55 -1.15 -0.01 15.25
CA ALA A 55 0.16 0.13 15.89
C ALA A 55 1.26 -0.72 15.24
N TYR A 56 0.91 -1.89 14.69
CA TYR A 56 1.89 -2.80 14.09
C TYR A 56 2.14 -2.54 12.60
N ASP A 57 1.40 -1.64 11.95
CA ASP A 57 1.55 -1.37 10.51
C ASP A 57 2.94 -0.84 10.17
N ILE A 58 3.59 -0.15 11.10
CA ILE A 58 4.95 0.37 10.90
C ILE A 58 5.94 -0.77 10.57
N LEU A 59 5.73 -1.96 11.14
CA LEU A 59 6.59 -3.11 10.88
C LEU A 59 6.02 -4.04 9.82
N ASP A 60 4.72 -4.33 9.88
CA ASP A 60 4.10 -5.36 9.05
C ASP A 60 4.02 -4.99 7.57
N LEU A 61 3.60 -3.75 7.27
CA LEU A 61 3.42 -3.35 5.88
C LEU A 61 4.73 -3.27 5.09
N PRO A 62 5.81 -2.67 5.62
CA PRO A 62 7.11 -2.73 4.93
C PRO A 62 7.61 -4.15 4.72
N LEU A 63 7.44 -5.04 5.70
CA LEU A 63 7.85 -6.43 5.58
C LEU A 63 7.04 -7.17 4.52
N MET A 64 5.74 -6.94 4.45
CA MET A 64 4.88 -7.52 3.42
C MET A 64 5.30 -7.08 2.03
N ILE A 65 5.54 -5.79 1.83
CA ILE A 65 5.96 -5.25 0.53
C ILE A 65 7.31 -5.85 0.13
N ASN A 66 8.25 -5.93 1.06
CA ASN A 66 9.56 -6.54 0.81
C ASN A 66 9.44 -8.03 0.46
N ALA A 67 8.51 -8.74 1.09
CA ALA A 67 8.25 -10.15 0.78
C ALA A 67 7.63 -10.33 -0.61
N ILE A 68 6.80 -9.38 -1.06
CA ILE A 68 6.20 -9.41 -2.40
C ILE A 68 7.27 -9.11 -3.46
N LYS A 69 8.07 -8.07 -3.25
CA LYS A 69 9.13 -7.69 -4.17
C LYS A 69 10.23 -6.93 -3.41
N SER A 70 11.43 -7.49 -3.38
CA SER A 70 12.50 -7.03 -2.49
C SER A 70 13.31 -5.85 -3.01
N ASN A 71 13.05 -5.35 -4.22
CA ASN A 71 13.87 -4.28 -4.81
C ASN A 71 13.36 -2.86 -4.53
N TYR A 72 12.36 -2.71 -3.68
CA TYR A 72 11.85 -1.39 -3.31
C TYR A 72 12.77 -0.69 -2.32
N LYS A 73 12.99 0.60 -2.56
CA LYS A 73 13.55 1.53 -1.58
C LYS A 73 12.38 2.12 -0.80
N MET A 74 12.48 2.14 0.52
CA MET A 74 11.38 2.54 1.40
C MET A 74 11.71 3.79 2.19
N TYR A 75 10.78 4.73 2.26
CA TYR A 75 10.93 5.98 2.98
C TYR A 75 9.71 6.22 3.85
N LEU A 76 9.95 6.63 5.11
CA LEU A 76 8.89 7.06 6.01
C LEU A 76 8.80 8.58 5.97
N ARG A 77 7.58 9.09 5.90
CA ARG A 77 7.29 10.51 5.97
C ARG A 77 6.19 10.76 6.98
N GLN A 78 6.45 11.65 7.91
CA GLN A 78 5.47 12.11 8.88
C GLN A 78 5.25 13.60 8.65
N TYR A 79 3.99 13.96 8.43
CA TYR A 79 3.66 15.36 8.16
C TYR A 79 3.58 16.15 9.46
N PRO A 80 4.11 17.41 9.49
CA PRO A 80 4.24 18.17 10.72
C PRO A 80 2.97 18.93 11.16
N TYR A 81 1.81 18.58 10.63
CA TYR A 81 0.56 19.21 11.03
C TYR A 81 -0.30 18.25 11.84
N TYR A 82 -1.29 18.79 12.51
CA TYR A 82 -2.17 18.03 13.38
C TYR A 82 -3.30 17.38 12.58
N PRO A 83 -3.62 16.10 12.86
CA PRO A 83 -2.96 15.23 13.84
C PRO A 83 -1.60 14.75 13.35
N CYS A 84 -0.61 14.81 14.22
CA CYS A 84 0.78 14.50 13.86
C CYS A 84 1.08 13.00 13.72
N TRP A 85 0.11 12.12 13.93
CA TRP A 85 0.29 10.68 13.75
C TRP A 85 0.15 10.22 12.31
N GLU A 86 -0.09 11.13 11.38
CA GLU A 86 -0.23 10.78 9.98
C GLU A 86 1.14 10.44 9.37
N THR A 87 1.50 9.17 9.42
CA THR A 87 2.76 8.64 8.89
C THR A 87 2.49 7.81 7.65
N ASN A 88 3.25 8.07 6.59
CA ASN A 88 3.13 7.35 5.34
C ASN A 88 4.44 6.65 4.96
N LEU A 89 4.31 5.47 4.37
CA LEU A 89 5.42 4.72 3.79
C LEU A 89 5.42 4.93 2.29
N PHE A 90 6.56 5.36 1.73
CA PHE A 90 6.76 5.49 0.29
C PHE A 90 7.73 4.43 -0.19
N CYS A 91 7.35 3.69 -1.20
CA CYS A 91 8.18 2.65 -1.81
C CYS A 91 8.45 3.01 -3.27
N THR A 92 9.74 3.05 -3.65
CA THR A 92 10.17 3.34 -5.01
C THR A 92 11.21 2.32 -5.46
N LYS A 93 11.48 2.31 -6.73
CA LYS A 93 12.57 1.49 -7.27
C LYS A 93 13.92 2.04 -6.91
#